data_aca05ab182542379db0d2389c0934f0a
#
_entry.id   aca05ab182542379db0d2389c0934f0a
#
_cell.length_a   1.000
_cell.length_b   1.000
_cell.length_c   1.000
_cell.angle_alpha   90.00
_cell.angle_beta   90.00
_cell.angle_gamma   90.00
#
_symmetry.space_group_name_H-M   'P 1'
#
loop_
_entity.id
_entity.type
_entity.pdbx_description
1 polymer ?
#
loop_
_entity_poly.entity_id
_entity_poly.type
_entity_poly.pdbx_seq_one_letter_code
_entity_poly.pdbx_strand_id
1 'polypeptide(L)'
;MYQKLIIILSLLMTLLLTTGTYAAPIDEGALAPDFSITRFDGTEFKLSDYKGKKSVYLVFWTTWCTYCMKKIPKLQHAATILDKQIEIIAIDTSVKDTFAKAQQFKKDRNIKYPLAFDFGKKVTDLYGVWGTPTEFIIDINGVIIHRDGVPDRLSEHLSNWNMIDHRALEKQMLAKTECDQEKLVC
;
A
#
# COMPACT_ATOMS: atom_id res chain seq x y z
N MET A 1 4.24 -56.68 -2.28
CA MET A 1 3.60 -55.89 -1.21
C MET A 1 4.43 -54.65 -0.81
N TYR A 2 5.72 -54.77 -0.60
CA TYR A 2 6.64 -53.66 -0.21
C TYR A 2 6.69 -52.50 -1.22
N GLN A 3 6.71 -52.77 -2.51
CA GLN A 3 6.80 -51.74 -3.54
C GLN A 3 5.58 -50.79 -3.55
N LYS A 4 4.39 -51.29 -3.32
CA LYS A 4 3.17 -50.49 -3.20
C LYS A 4 3.17 -49.60 -1.93
N LEU A 5 3.75 -50.12 -0.85
CA LEU A 5 3.87 -49.39 0.43
C LEU A 5 4.84 -48.22 0.30
N ILE A 6 5.97 -48.40 -0.40
CA ILE A 6 6.97 -47.35 -0.66
C ILE A 6 6.37 -46.23 -1.53
N ILE A 7 5.59 -46.59 -2.55
CA ILE A 7 4.93 -45.57 -3.43
C ILE A 7 3.91 -44.78 -2.64
N ILE A 8 3.12 -45.39 -1.78
CA ILE A 8 2.14 -44.72 -0.94
C ILE A 8 2.83 -43.80 0.08
N LEU A 9 3.92 -44.23 0.68
CA LEU A 9 4.70 -43.45 1.64
C LEU A 9 5.36 -42.23 0.96
N SER A 10 5.89 -42.39 -0.27
CA SER A 10 6.47 -41.30 -1.03
C SER A 10 5.43 -40.26 -1.50
N LEU A 11 4.21 -40.73 -1.88
CA LEU A 11 3.10 -39.84 -2.21
C LEU A 11 2.58 -39.06 -0.99
N LEU A 12 2.56 -39.72 0.21
CA LEU A 12 2.18 -39.04 1.45
C LEU A 12 3.22 -37.98 1.87
N MET A 13 4.51 -38.27 1.65
CA MET A 13 5.60 -37.34 1.99
C MET A 13 5.65 -36.10 1.09
N THR A 14 5.26 -36.22 -0.18
CA THR A 14 5.15 -35.07 -1.10
C THR A 14 3.94 -34.16 -0.80
N LEU A 15 2.89 -34.69 -0.17
CA LEU A 15 1.69 -33.94 0.20
C LEU A 15 1.91 -33.04 1.44
N LEU A 16 2.92 -33.33 2.26
CA LEU A 16 3.24 -32.58 3.49
C LEU A 16 4.14 -31.34 3.27
N LEU A 17 4.65 -31.15 2.04
CA LEU A 17 5.58 -30.05 1.72
C LEU A 17 4.91 -28.80 1.11
N THR A 18 3.60 -28.75 1.01
CA THR A 18 2.89 -27.52 0.66
C THR A 18 2.80 -26.60 1.89
N THR A 19 3.93 -26.01 2.28
CA THR A 19 3.91 -24.87 3.19
C THR A 19 3.32 -23.71 2.41
N GLY A 20 2.02 -23.50 2.58
CA GLY A 20 1.37 -22.29 2.08
C GLY A 20 2.07 -21.09 2.69
N THR A 21 2.75 -20.31 1.86
CA THR A 21 3.24 -18.98 2.26
C THR A 21 2.02 -18.12 2.51
N TYR A 22 1.58 -18.05 3.76
CA TYR A 22 0.63 -17.02 4.18
C TYR A 22 1.35 -15.69 4.06
N ALA A 23 0.88 -14.85 3.14
CA ALA A 23 1.31 -13.46 3.13
C ALA A 23 0.99 -12.85 4.50
N ALA A 24 1.99 -12.22 5.12
CA ALA A 24 1.78 -11.54 6.39
C ALA A 24 0.69 -10.48 6.21
N PRO A 25 -0.18 -10.28 7.19
CA PRO A 25 -1.19 -9.24 7.13
C PRO A 25 -0.52 -7.88 6.93
N ILE A 26 -1.08 -7.08 6.03
CA ILE A 26 -0.61 -5.71 5.79
C ILE A 26 -1.17 -4.86 6.92
N ASP A 27 -0.35 -4.66 7.96
CA ASP A 27 -0.72 -3.96 9.19
C ASP A 27 0.41 -3.05 9.65
N GLU A 28 0.18 -2.30 10.73
CA GLU A 28 1.17 -1.42 11.34
C GLU A 28 2.45 -2.20 11.70
N GLY A 29 3.59 -1.62 11.41
CA GLY A 29 4.92 -2.24 11.55
C GLY A 29 5.38 -3.07 10.34
N ALA A 30 4.50 -3.41 9.40
CA ALA A 30 4.87 -4.12 8.18
C ALA A 30 5.48 -3.18 7.13
N LEU A 31 6.34 -3.72 6.26
CA LEU A 31 6.73 -3.02 5.04
C LEU A 31 5.54 -2.89 4.11
N ALA A 32 5.31 -1.68 3.61
CA ALA A 32 4.29 -1.43 2.62
C ALA A 32 4.64 -2.13 1.30
N PRO A 33 3.75 -2.96 0.74
CA PRO A 33 3.96 -3.55 -0.58
C PRO A 33 4.15 -2.46 -1.64
N ASP A 34 5.20 -2.59 -2.46
CA ASP A 34 5.43 -1.64 -3.55
C ASP A 34 4.39 -1.80 -4.65
N PHE A 35 3.97 -0.68 -5.24
CA PHE A 35 3.07 -0.67 -6.37
C PHE A 35 3.29 0.57 -7.24
N SER A 36 2.84 0.46 -8.50
CA SER A 36 2.72 1.58 -9.42
C SER A 36 1.27 1.73 -9.87
N ILE A 37 0.81 2.98 -10.02
CA ILE A 37 -0.53 3.29 -10.50
C ILE A 37 -0.53 4.60 -11.28
N THR A 38 -1.35 4.68 -12.35
CA THR A 38 -1.50 5.90 -13.11
C THR A 38 -2.48 6.86 -12.41
N ARG A 39 -2.04 8.09 -12.16
CA ARG A 39 -2.90 9.17 -11.64
C ARG A 39 -3.89 9.64 -12.69
N PHE A 40 -4.91 10.39 -12.26
CA PHE A 40 -5.93 10.97 -13.15
C PHE A 40 -5.37 11.98 -14.17
N ASP A 41 -4.20 12.55 -13.91
CA ASP A 41 -3.49 13.46 -14.82
C ASP A 41 -2.58 12.73 -15.83
N GLY A 42 -2.56 11.39 -15.79
CA GLY A 42 -1.76 10.55 -16.65
C GLY A 42 -0.34 10.30 -16.16
N THR A 43 0.10 10.93 -15.07
CA THR A 43 1.42 10.66 -14.48
C THR A 43 1.43 9.35 -13.70
N GLU A 44 2.58 8.70 -13.63
CA GLU A 44 2.74 7.50 -12.83
C GLU A 44 3.06 7.85 -11.37
N PHE A 45 2.45 7.13 -10.44
CA PHE A 45 2.84 7.07 -9.05
C PHE A 45 3.49 5.71 -8.80
N LYS A 46 4.66 5.72 -8.17
CA LYS A 46 5.32 4.52 -7.67
C LYS A 46 5.69 4.72 -6.22
N LEU A 47 5.24 3.84 -5.32
CA LEU A 47 5.43 4.01 -3.89
C LEU A 47 6.92 4.06 -3.50
N SER A 48 7.74 3.18 -4.08
CA SER A 48 9.18 3.13 -3.79
C SER A 48 9.94 4.40 -4.16
N ASP A 49 9.40 5.27 -5.02
CA ASP A 49 10.05 6.54 -5.38
C ASP A 49 10.08 7.54 -4.23
N TYR A 50 9.25 7.34 -3.22
CA TYR A 50 9.15 8.19 -2.02
C TYR A 50 9.99 7.72 -0.86
N LYS A 51 10.45 6.46 -0.90
CA LYS A 51 11.32 5.89 0.15
C LYS A 51 12.62 6.70 0.28
N GLY A 52 12.95 7.08 1.51
CA GLY A 52 14.09 7.93 1.83
C GLY A 52 13.89 9.43 1.48
N LYS A 53 12.71 9.82 0.99
CA LYS A 53 12.42 11.21 0.57
C LYS A 53 11.33 11.86 1.40
N LYS A 54 10.17 11.22 1.51
CA LYS A 54 9.03 11.69 2.30
C LYS A 54 8.04 10.56 2.59
N SER A 55 7.26 10.72 3.64
CA SER A 55 6.16 9.80 3.96
C SER A 55 5.06 9.83 2.91
N VAL A 56 4.22 8.79 2.87
CA VAL A 56 3.08 8.69 1.97
C VAL A 56 1.79 8.49 2.77
N TYR A 57 0.78 9.30 2.47
CA TYR A 57 -0.59 9.11 2.94
C TYR A 57 -1.42 8.50 1.81
N LEU A 58 -1.69 7.21 1.94
CA LEU A 58 -2.46 6.43 0.98
C LEU A 58 -3.89 6.29 1.48
N VAL A 59 -4.87 6.66 0.64
CA VAL A 59 -6.30 6.62 0.97
C VAL A 59 -7.06 5.83 -0.09
N PHE A 60 -7.75 4.77 0.32
CA PHE A 60 -8.67 4.05 -0.56
C PHE A 60 -10.09 4.61 -0.39
N TRP A 61 -10.74 4.91 -1.51
CA TRP A 61 -12.04 5.58 -1.54
C TRP A 61 -12.93 5.12 -2.69
N THR A 62 -14.18 5.58 -2.72
CA THR A 62 -15.13 5.44 -3.84
C THR A 62 -16.03 6.66 -3.92
N THR A 63 -16.66 6.91 -5.07
CA THR A 63 -17.55 8.08 -5.26
C THR A 63 -18.81 8.04 -4.40
N TRP A 64 -19.26 6.85 -4.01
CA TRP A 64 -20.45 6.63 -3.18
C TRP A 64 -20.15 6.55 -1.67
N CYS A 65 -18.89 6.67 -1.27
CA CYS A 65 -18.45 6.58 0.13
C CYS A 65 -18.71 7.89 0.89
N THR A 66 -19.77 7.93 1.70
CA THR A 66 -20.15 9.12 2.50
C THR A 66 -19.06 9.53 3.50
N TYR A 67 -18.40 8.57 4.14
CA TYR A 67 -17.31 8.87 5.09
C TYR A 67 -16.06 9.41 4.38
N CYS A 68 -15.79 8.96 3.15
CA CYS A 68 -14.69 9.49 2.35
C CYS A 68 -14.89 10.99 2.04
N MET A 69 -16.13 11.41 1.77
CA MET A 69 -16.43 12.82 1.50
C MET A 69 -16.09 13.73 2.69
N LYS A 70 -16.24 13.25 3.93
CA LYS A 70 -15.89 14.00 5.14
C LYS A 70 -14.37 14.21 5.28
N LYS A 71 -13.56 13.37 4.62
CA LYS A 71 -12.09 13.46 4.64
C LYS A 71 -11.52 14.46 3.63
N ILE A 72 -12.29 14.84 2.59
CA ILE A 72 -11.83 15.73 1.51
C ILE A 72 -11.20 17.03 2.04
N PRO A 73 -11.82 17.79 2.95
CA PRO A 73 -11.22 19.05 3.44
C PRO A 73 -9.87 18.83 4.11
N LYS A 74 -9.73 17.77 4.92
CA LYS A 74 -8.47 17.42 5.59
C LYS A 74 -7.38 17.08 4.58
N LEU A 75 -7.70 16.24 3.59
CA LEU A 75 -6.75 15.84 2.54
C LEU A 75 -6.34 17.04 1.67
N GLN A 76 -7.28 17.92 1.31
CA GLN A 76 -7.00 19.16 0.58
C GLN A 76 -6.04 20.07 1.35
N HIS A 77 -6.32 20.30 2.63
CA HIS A 77 -5.47 21.10 3.51
C HIS A 77 -4.07 20.49 3.62
N ALA A 78 -3.97 19.22 3.90
CA ALA A 78 -2.69 18.52 4.02
C ALA A 78 -1.89 18.56 2.70
N ALA A 79 -2.53 18.32 1.56
CA ALA A 79 -1.88 18.37 0.26
C ALA A 79 -1.36 19.77 -0.09
N THR A 80 -1.97 20.84 0.46
CA THR A 80 -1.55 22.21 0.19
C THR A 80 -0.37 22.64 1.06
N ILE A 81 -0.41 22.32 2.37
CA ILE A 81 0.56 22.85 3.32
C ILE A 81 1.71 21.89 3.65
N LEU A 82 1.54 20.61 3.38
CA LEU A 82 2.48 19.55 3.76
C LEU A 82 3.10 18.83 2.54
N ASP A 83 2.92 19.34 1.33
CA ASP A 83 3.33 18.74 0.05
C ASP A 83 4.82 18.35 -0.01
N LYS A 84 5.69 19.11 0.69
CA LYS A 84 7.13 18.82 0.78
C LYS A 84 7.47 17.70 1.75
N GLN A 85 6.57 17.39 2.69
CA GLN A 85 6.84 16.46 3.79
C GLN A 85 6.09 15.13 3.66
N ILE A 86 4.93 15.15 3.00
CA ILE A 86 4.11 13.96 2.79
C ILE A 86 3.53 13.96 1.37
N GLU A 87 3.58 12.83 0.71
CA GLU A 87 2.83 12.62 -0.52
C GLU A 87 1.45 12.10 -0.19
N ILE A 88 0.43 12.65 -0.82
CA ILE A 88 -0.94 12.16 -0.67
C ILE A 88 -1.38 11.55 -1.99
N ILE A 89 -1.89 10.34 -1.93
CA ILE A 89 -2.56 9.70 -3.06
C ILE A 89 -3.85 9.04 -2.60
N ALA A 90 -4.96 9.35 -3.25
CA ALA A 90 -6.22 8.70 -3.01
C ALA A 90 -6.59 7.80 -4.20
N ILE A 91 -6.75 6.50 -3.93
CA ILE A 91 -7.00 5.46 -4.92
C ILE A 91 -8.47 5.07 -4.87
N ASP A 92 -9.19 5.28 -5.96
CA ASP A 92 -10.52 4.72 -6.12
C ASP A 92 -10.40 3.20 -6.32
N THR A 93 -11.09 2.44 -5.46
CA THR A 93 -11.02 0.96 -5.45
C THR A 93 -11.68 0.30 -6.65
N SER A 94 -12.34 1.05 -7.51
CA SER A 94 -13.21 0.58 -8.62
C SER A 94 -14.38 -0.32 -8.20
N VAL A 95 -14.63 -0.48 -6.91
CA VAL A 95 -15.75 -1.28 -6.39
C VAL A 95 -17.06 -0.54 -6.61
N LYS A 96 -17.93 -1.06 -7.50
CA LYS A 96 -19.19 -0.42 -7.90
C LYS A 96 -19.01 1.02 -8.38
N ASP A 97 -17.83 1.33 -8.93
CA ASP A 97 -17.45 2.64 -9.44
C ASP A 97 -16.89 2.55 -10.86
N THR A 98 -16.77 3.68 -11.53
CA THR A 98 -16.18 3.79 -12.86
C THR A 98 -15.23 4.98 -12.92
N PHE A 99 -14.21 4.88 -13.77
CA PHE A 99 -13.27 5.97 -13.98
C PHE A 99 -13.95 7.30 -14.34
N ALA A 100 -14.97 7.24 -15.20
CA ALA A 100 -15.73 8.43 -15.60
C ALA A 100 -16.46 9.09 -14.42
N LYS A 101 -17.09 8.29 -13.55
CA LYS A 101 -17.73 8.80 -12.32
C LYS A 101 -16.69 9.40 -11.37
N ALA A 102 -15.57 8.75 -11.17
CA ALA A 102 -14.50 9.23 -10.31
C ALA A 102 -13.89 10.54 -10.84
N GLN A 103 -13.72 10.67 -12.17
CA GLN A 103 -13.29 11.93 -12.80
C GLN A 103 -14.32 13.06 -12.62
N GLN A 104 -15.61 12.76 -12.79
CA GLN A 104 -16.65 13.74 -12.58
C GLN A 104 -16.71 14.17 -11.11
N PHE A 105 -16.64 13.22 -10.18
CA PHE A 105 -16.59 13.49 -8.75
C PHE A 105 -15.42 14.42 -8.37
N LYS A 106 -14.21 14.20 -8.94
CA LYS A 106 -13.07 15.08 -8.75
C LYS A 106 -13.38 16.53 -9.14
N LYS A 107 -14.06 16.72 -10.28
CA LYS A 107 -14.46 18.04 -10.79
C LYS A 107 -15.50 18.68 -9.88
N ASP A 108 -16.58 17.97 -9.56
CA ASP A 108 -17.71 18.47 -8.77
C ASP A 108 -17.30 18.87 -7.35
N ARG A 109 -16.32 18.15 -6.77
CA ARG A 109 -15.78 18.42 -5.43
C ARG A 109 -14.54 19.29 -5.43
N ASN A 110 -14.08 19.74 -6.60
CA ASN A 110 -12.87 20.57 -6.76
C ASN A 110 -11.64 19.98 -6.03
N ILE A 111 -11.45 18.65 -6.16
CA ILE A 111 -10.35 17.92 -5.49
C ILE A 111 -9.03 18.28 -6.16
N LYS A 112 -8.06 18.76 -5.38
CA LYS A 112 -6.75 19.23 -5.85
C LYS A 112 -5.62 18.23 -5.60
N TYR A 113 -5.77 17.33 -4.62
CA TYR A 113 -4.77 16.30 -4.35
C TYR A 113 -4.80 15.18 -5.39
N PRO A 114 -3.69 14.44 -5.55
CA PRO A 114 -3.59 13.34 -6.51
C PRO A 114 -4.63 12.24 -6.29
N LEU A 115 -5.32 11.87 -7.37
CA LEU A 115 -6.25 10.74 -7.42
C LEU A 115 -5.75 9.72 -8.44
N ALA A 116 -6.00 8.44 -8.17
CA ALA A 116 -5.82 7.34 -9.11
C ALA A 116 -7.06 6.44 -9.11
N PHE A 117 -7.23 5.63 -10.17
CA PHE A 117 -8.29 4.63 -10.27
C PHE A 117 -7.69 3.25 -10.43
N ASP A 118 -8.03 2.33 -9.55
CA ASP A 118 -7.45 0.99 -9.48
C ASP A 118 -8.17 0.03 -10.43
N PHE A 119 -7.82 0.08 -11.70
CA PHE A 119 -8.37 -0.84 -12.70
C PHE A 119 -8.07 -2.30 -12.33
N GLY A 120 -9.15 -3.07 -12.09
CA GLY A 120 -9.05 -4.48 -11.72
C GLY A 120 -8.64 -4.73 -10.28
N LYS A 121 -8.72 -3.72 -9.41
CA LYS A 121 -8.53 -3.84 -7.94
C LYS A 121 -7.15 -4.34 -7.50
N LYS A 122 -6.12 -4.18 -8.33
CA LYS A 122 -4.79 -4.75 -8.07
C LYS A 122 -4.16 -4.20 -6.78
N VAL A 123 -4.19 -2.89 -6.59
CA VAL A 123 -3.63 -2.24 -5.39
C VAL A 123 -4.57 -2.44 -4.20
N THR A 124 -5.88 -2.38 -4.43
CA THR A 124 -6.92 -2.64 -3.43
C THR A 124 -6.76 -4.03 -2.80
N ASP A 125 -6.63 -5.05 -3.64
CA ASP A 125 -6.45 -6.44 -3.20
C ASP A 125 -5.06 -6.65 -2.58
N LEU A 126 -4.00 -6.04 -3.14
CA LEU A 126 -2.64 -6.07 -2.59
C LEU A 126 -2.59 -5.53 -1.16
N TYR A 127 -3.35 -4.47 -0.85
CA TYR A 127 -3.41 -3.86 0.48
C TYR A 127 -4.49 -4.44 1.39
N GLY A 128 -5.20 -5.49 0.95
CA GLY A 128 -6.25 -6.15 1.72
C GLY A 128 -7.38 -5.20 2.12
N VAL A 129 -7.79 -4.32 1.21
CA VAL A 129 -8.83 -3.31 1.46
C VAL A 129 -10.21 -3.90 1.24
N TRP A 130 -11.00 -4.00 2.30
CA TRP A 130 -12.36 -4.56 2.29
C TRP A 130 -13.46 -3.51 2.31
N GLY A 131 -13.12 -2.26 2.62
CA GLY A 131 -14.08 -1.17 2.73
C GLY A 131 -13.44 0.20 2.51
N THR A 132 -14.27 1.24 2.44
CA THR A 132 -13.80 2.63 2.26
C THR A 132 -14.47 3.57 3.27
N PRO A 133 -13.73 4.56 3.79
CA PRO A 133 -12.31 4.77 3.56
C PRO A 133 -11.44 3.74 4.29
N THR A 134 -10.35 3.30 3.69
CA THR A 134 -9.22 2.66 4.37
C THR A 134 -8.00 3.54 4.15
N GLU A 135 -7.25 3.79 5.21
CA GLU A 135 -6.17 4.78 5.22
C GLU A 135 -4.87 4.15 5.72
N PHE A 136 -3.77 4.51 5.09
CA PHE A 136 -2.43 4.11 5.54
C PHE A 136 -1.53 5.33 5.59
N ILE A 137 -0.72 5.43 6.65
CA ILE A 137 0.49 6.26 6.65
C ILE A 137 1.68 5.33 6.50
N ILE A 138 2.48 5.59 5.49
CA ILE A 138 3.73 4.89 5.22
C ILE A 138 4.84 5.88 5.49
N ASP A 139 5.74 5.56 6.41
CA ASP A 139 6.85 6.44 6.78
C ASP A 139 7.91 6.52 5.67
N ILE A 140 8.91 7.36 5.86
CA ILE A 140 10.01 7.55 4.91
C ILE A 140 10.83 6.27 4.68
N ASN A 141 10.79 5.32 5.61
CA ASN A 141 11.49 4.03 5.51
C ASN A 141 10.68 2.98 4.74
N GLY A 142 9.43 3.30 4.40
CA GLY A 142 8.50 2.40 3.72
C GLY A 142 7.73 1.48 4.67
N VAL A 143 7.69 1.81 5.97
CA VAL A 143 6.95 1.04 6.99
C VAL A 143 5.56 1.65 7.18
N ILE A 144 4.54 0.81 7.26
CA ILE A 144 3.18 1.23 7.62
C ILE A 144 3.18 1.58 9.11
N ILE A 145 2.92 2.83 9.43
CA ILE A 145 2.88 3.33 10.81
C ILE A 145 1.46 3.64 11.30
N HIS A 146 0.51 3.73 10.37
CA HIS A 146 -0.91 3.77 10.66
C HIS A 146 -1.69 3.00 9.59
N ARG A 147 -2.61 2.17 10.05
CA ARG A 147 -3.67 1.59 9.26
C ARG A 147 -5.01 2.00 9.89
N ASP A 148 -5.79 2.83 9.18
CA ASP A 148 -6.95 3.53 9.73
C ASP A 148 -6.58 4.43 10.92
N GLY A 149 -7.53 5.11 11.55
CA GLY A 149 -7.24 5.96 12.71
C GLY A 149 -6.14 7.02 12.52
N VAL A 150 -5.92 7.47 11.30
CA VAL A 150 -4.89 8.47 10.97
C VAL A 150 -5.14 9.75 11.76
N PRO A 151 -4.11 10.28 12.50
CA PRO A 151 -4.25 11.47 13.33
C PRO A 151 -4.78 12.68 12.56
N ASP A 152 -5.60 13.50 13.21
CA ASP A 152 -6.16 14.69 12.56
C ASP A 152 -5.11 15.76 12.28
N ARG A 153 -4.11 15.90 13.16
CA ARG A 153 -3.02 16.88 13.02
C ARG A 153 -1.76 16.22 12.50
N LEU A 154 -1.71 15.96 11.19
CA LEU A 154 -0.57 15.30 10.53
C LEU A 154 0.76 16.02 10.79
N SER A 155 0.75 17.36 10.81
CA SER A 155 1.97 18.17 10.98
C SER A 155 2.73 17.89 12.28
N GLU A 156 2.05 17.46 13.34
CA GLU A 156 2.68 17.16 14.64
C GLU A 156 3.50 15.85 14.59
N HIS A 157 3.25 14.99 13.61
CA HIS A 157 3.86 13.67 13.51
C HIS A 157 4.92 13.56 12.40
N LEU A 158 4.94 14.52 11.46
CA LEU A 158 5.78 14.42 10.25
C LEU A 158 7.27 14.37 10.53
N SER A 159 7.76 15.01 11.60
CA SER A 159 9.18 14.94 11.97
C SER A 159 9.61 13.50 12.30
N ASN A 160 8.75 12.75 12.99
CA ASN A 160 8.99 11.35 13.33
C ASN A 160 8.83 10.44 12.11
N TRP A 161 7.78 10.67 11.30
CA TRP A 161 7.51 9.86 10.11
C TRP A 161 8.55 10.02 9.00
N ASN A 162 9.23 11.17 8.98
CA ASN A 162 10.31 11.46 8.03
C ASN A 162 11.71 11.25 8.63
N MET A 163 11.82 10.54 9.75
CA MET A 163 13.11 10.16 10.31
C MET A 163 13.63 8.90 9.63
N ILE A 164 14.80 8.99 9.00
CA ILE A 164 15.46 7.84 8.38
C ILE A 164 16.03 6.93 9.47
N ASP A 165 15.57 5.70 9.53
CA ASP A 165 16.17 4.66 10.36
C ASP A 165 17.24 3.90 9.55
N HIS A 166 18.48 4.33 9.68
CA HIS A 166 19.62 3.74 8.97
C HIS A 166 19.81 2.25 9.29
N ARG A 167 19.48 1.80 10.52
CA ARG A 167 19.62 0.39 10.92
C ARG A 167 18.53 -0.47 10.26
N ALA A 168 17.32 0.04 10.19
CA ALA A 168 16.24 -0.65 9.50
C ALA A 168 16.51 -0.76 7.99
N LEU A 169 17.04 0.28 7.37
CA LEU A 169 17.46 0.28 5.96
C LEU A 169 18.57 -0.73 5.68
N GLU A 170 19.60 -0.77 6.52
CA GLU A 170 20.71 -1.72 6.40
C GLU A 170 20.22 -3.17 6.50
N LYS A 171 19.37 -3.46 7.49
CA LYS A 171 18.77 -4.79 7.64
C LYS A 171 17.92 -5.19 6.44
N GLN A 172 17.18 -4.26 5.83
CA GLN A 172 16.40 -4.51 4.62
C GLN A 172 17.30 -4.77 3.41
N MET A 173 18.39 -4.05 3.28
CA MET A 173 19.37 -4.26 2.20
C MET A 173 20.04 -5.64 2.31
N LEU A 174 20.42 -6.05 3.51
CA LEU A 174 21.00 -7.38 3.76
C LEU A 174 20.01 -8.49 3.41
N ALA A 175 18.76 -8.41 3.89
CA ALA A 175 17.74 -9.39 3.60
C ALA A 175 17.42 -9.50 2.09
N LYS A 176 17.46 -8.37 1.38
CA LYS A 176 17.27 -8.37 -0.08
C LYS A 176 18.44 -9.05 -0.79
N THR A 177 19.66 -8.81 -0.35
CA THR A 177 20.87 -9.42 -0.93
C THR A 177 20.86 -10.93 -0.73
N GLU A 178 20.46 -11.43 0.45
CA GLU A 178 20.31 -12.85 0.73
C GLU A 178 19.23 -13.49 -0.18
N CYS A 179 18.07 -12.84 -0.33
CA CYS A 179 17.00 -13.33 -1.20
C CYS A 179 17.41 -13.37 -2.70
N ASP A 180 18.20 -12.38 -3.16
CA ASP A 180 18.69 -12.35 -4.54
C ASP A 180 19.78 -13.42 -4.77
N GLN A 181 20.58 -13.74 -3.76
CA GLN A 181 21.56 -14.84 -3.83
C GLN A 181 20.89 -16.20 -3.84
N GLU A 182 19.82 -16.41 -3.08
CA GLU A 182 19.09 -17.66 -3.05
C GLU A 182 18.36 -17.95 -4.38
N LYS A 183 17.93 -16.91 -5.09
CA LYS A 183 17.37 -17.03 -6.45
C LYS A 183 18.40 -17.38 -7.54
N LEU A 184 19.68 -17.17 -7.29
CA LEU A 184 20.78 -17.50 -8.21
C LEU A 184 21.23 -18.98 -8.09
N VAL A 185 20.78 -19.69 -7.05
CA VAL A 185 21.15 -21.10 -6.76
C VAL A 185 20.03 -22.08 -7.19
N CYS A 186 18.89 -21.61 -7.67
CA CYS A 186 17.81 -22.38 -8.32
C CYS A 186 17.87 -22.14 -9.85
#